data_2e4c76429c6d2a2f9b782646fe79ba3c
#
_entry.id   2e4c76429c6d2a2f9b782646fe79ba3c
#
_cell.length_a   1.000
_cell.length_b   1.000
_cell.length_c   1.000
_cell.angle_alpha   90.00
_cell.angle_beta   90.00
_cell.angle_gamma   90.00
#
_symmetry.space_group_name_H-M   'P 1'
#
loop_
_entity.id
_entity.type
_entity.pdbx_description
1 polymer ?
#
loop_
_entity_poly.entity_id
_entity_poly.type
_entity_poly.pdbx_seq_one_letter_code
_entity_poly.pdbx_strand_id
1 'polypeptide(L)'
;VNYTHIFTNDKQKYIVCRTLKDFEDMLPVEIFLRIHNSYIINKNYAEKYIRGEGGQVVLSNGNILDVSKRKKSDFLKAIGY
;
A
#
# COMPACT_ATOMS: atom_id res chain seq x y z
N VAL A 1 5.74 -19.87 7.69
CA VAL A 1 4.75 -19.00 8.34
C VAL A 1 4.98 -17.58 7.89
N ASN A 2 3.93 -16.94 7.43
CA ASN A 2 3.99 -15.57 6.95
C ASN A 2 3.44 -14.61 7.99
N TYR A 3 4.12 -13.50 8.15
CA TYR A 3 3.69 -12.43 9.05
C TYR A 3 3.46 -11.16 8.26
N THR A 4 2.45 -10.41 8.66
CA THR A 4 2.18 -9.09 8.11
C THR A 4 2.39 -8.05 9.19
N HIS A 5 3.14 -7.00 8.86
CA HIS A 5 3.37 -5.87 9.74
C HIS A 5 2.35 -4.79 9.40
N ILE A 6 1.57 -4.39 10.39
CA ILE A 6 0.52 -3.39 10.24
C ILE A 6 0.97 -2.11 10.94
N PHE A 7 1.00 -1.00 10.20
CA PHE A 7 1.32 0.32 10.74
C PHE A 7 0.05 1.15 10.73
N THR A 8 -0.31 1.69 11.88
CA THR A 8 -1.50 2.50 12.02
C THR A 8 -1.16 3.98 12.03
N ASN A 9 -2.16 4.83 11.84
CA ASN A 9 -1.95 6.27 11.76
C ASN A 9 -1.57 6.90 13.12
N ASP A 10 -1.79 6.19 14.22
CA ASP A 10 -1.33 6.62 15.55
C ASP A 10 0.08 6.13 15.87
N LYS A 11 0.81 5.70 14.85
CA LYS A 11 2.20 5.25 14.93
C LYS A 11 2.40 3.95 15.71
N GLN A 12 1.34 3.16 15.85
CA GLN A 12 1.45 1.82 16.40
C GLN A 12 1.83 0.83 15.32
N LYS A 13 2.50 -0.25 15.72
CA LYS A 13 2.88 -1.34 14.82
C LYS A 13 2.39 -2.64 15.41
N TYR A 14 1.72 -3.43 14.58
CA TYR A 14 1.24 -4.76 14.94
C TYR A 14 1.83 -5.78 13.99
N ILE A 15 2.16 -6.96 14.52
CA ILE A 15 2.63 -8.08 13.72
C ILE A 15 1.60 -9.18 13.83
N VAL A 16 1.03 -9.58 12.69
CA VAL A 16 -0.06 -10.54 12.65
C VAL A 16 0.36 -11.74 11.80
N CYS A 17 0.06 -12.93 12.27
CA CYS A 17 0.37 -14.17 11.56
C CYS A 17 -0.67 -14.43 10.48
N ARG A 18 -0.66 -13.60 9.46
CA ARG A 18 -1.50 -13.72 8.26
C ARG A 18 -0.71 -13.20 7.06
N THR A 19 -1.06 -13.70 5.88
CA THR A 19 -0.42 -13.25 4.66
C THR A 19 -0.99 -11.90 4.22
N LEU A 20 -0.22 -11.20 3.40
CA LEU A 20 -0.69 -9.95 2.82
C LEU A 20 -1.90 -10.20 1.91
N LYS A 21 -1.93 -11.36 1.23
CA LYS A 21 -3.07 -11.76 0.41
C LYS A 21 -4.35 -11.92 1.23
N ASP A 22 -4.25 -12.47 2.43
CA ASP A 22 -5.40 -12.58 3.33
C ASP A 22 -5.98 -11.19 3.64
N PHE A 23 -5.11 -10.21 3.92
CA PHE A 23 -5.55 -8.85 4.17
C PHE A 23 -6.15 -8.20 2.93
N GLU A 24 -5.55 -8.44 1.77
CA GLU A 24 -6.08 -7.93 0.51
C GLU A 24 -7.52 -8.39 0.29
N ASP A 25 -7.80 -9.64 0.60
CA ASP A 25 -9.13 -10.22 0.43
C ASP A 25 -10.15 -9.69 1.45
N MET A 26 -9.68 -9.28 2.62
CA MET A 26 -10.55 -8.82 3.71
C MET A 26 -10.84 -7.33 3.68
N LEU A 27 -9.91 -6.53 3.17
CA LEU A 27 -10.01 -5.07 3.25
C LEU A 27 -10.82 -4.51 2.08
N PRO A 28 -11.58 -3.41 2.31
CA PRO A 28 -12.34 -2.79 1.24
C PRO A 28 -11.44 -2.29 0.11
N VAL A 29 -11.72 -2.73 -1.11
CA VAL A 29 -10.90 -2.37 -2.28
C VAL A 29 -11.03 -0.88 -2.65
N GLU A 30 -12.10 -0.22 -2.18
CA GLU A 30 -12.30 1.21 -2.43
C GLU A 30 -11.35 2.08 -1.62
N ILE A 31 -10.76 1.53 -0.57
CA ILE A 31 -9.90 2.27 0.36
C ILE A 31 -8.47 1.74 0.36
N PHE A 32 -8.31 0.41 0.30
CA PHE A 32 -7.00 -0.22 0.43
C PHE A 32 -6.53 -0.78 -0.90
N LEU A 33 -5.30 -0.44 -1.27
CA LEU A 33 -4.72 -0.80 -2.56
C LEU A 33 -3.48 -1.66 -2.36
N ARG A 34 -3.44 -2.79 -3.06
CA ARG A 34 -2.23 -3.60 -3.15
C ARG A 34 -1.31 -2.95 -4.19
N ILE A 35 -0.21 -2.36 -3.76
CA ILE A 35 0.68 -1.61 -4.66
C ILE A 35 1.96 -2.38 -4.99
N HIS A 36 2.21 -3.47 -4.30
CA HIS A 36 3.45 -4.21 -4.41
C HIS A 36 3.24 -5.59 -3.78
N ASN A 37 4.14 -6.53 -4.08
CA ASN A 37 4.07 -7.84 -3.42
C ASN A 37 4.17 -7.73 -1.90
N SER A 38 4.79 -6.67 -1.42
CA SER A 38 5.05 -6.47 0.00
C SER A 38 4.17 -5.42 0.66
N TYR A 39 3.35 -4.67 -0.09
CA TYR A 39 2.66 -3.52 0.48
C TYR A 39 1.19 -3.43 0.08
N ILE A 40 0.35 -3.16 1.09
CA ILE A 40 -1.02 -2.66 0.92
C ILE A 40 -1.07 -1.31 1.63
N ILE A 41 -1.64 -0.31 1.00
CA ILE A 41 -1.77 1.02 1.60
C ILE A 41 -3.24 1.45 1.65
N ASN A 42 -3.54 2.34 2.58
CA ASN A 42 -4.78 3.10 2.56
C ASN A 42 -4.57 4.26 1.58
N LYS A 43 -5.35 4.28 0.49
CA LYS A 43 -5.18 5.29 -0.57
C LYS A 43 -5.33 6.72 -0.08
N ASN A 44 -6.09 6.92 1.00
CA ASN A 44 -6.31 8.27 1.55
C ASN A 44 -5.05 8.89 2.12
N TYR A 45 -4.02 8.09 2.39
CA TYR A 45 -2.74 8.58 2.88
C TYR A 45 -1.68 8.71 1.80
N ALA A 46 -2.04 8.41 0.54
CA ALA A 46 -1.13 8.63 -0.58
C ALA A 46 -1.10 10.12 -0.91
N GLU A 47 0.05 10.76 -0.69
CA GLU A 47 0.20 12.20 -0.92
C GLU A 47 0.75 12.53 -2.29
N LYS A 48 1.69 11.72 -2.77
CA LYS A 48 2.48 12.08 -3.92
C LYS A 48 2.98 10.82 -4.61
N TYR A 49 3.07 10.87 -5.92
CA TYR A 49 3.63 9.79 -6.72
C TYR A 49 4.95 10.26 -7.34
N ILE A 50 5.98 9.45 -7.22
CA ILE A 50 7.29 9.69 -7.84
C ILE A 50 7.40 8.79 -9.05
N ARG A 51 7.63 9.35 -10.21
CA ARG A 51 7.70 8.60 -11.47
C ARG A 51 8.86 7.63 -11.49
N GLY A 52 8.66 6.52 -12.21
CA GLY A 52 9.63 5.46 -12.42
C GLY A 52 8.95 4.34 -13.17
N GLU A 53 9.58 3.19 -13.33
CA GLU A 53 8.93 2.05 -14.00
C GLU A 53 7.65 1.66 -13.27
N GLY A 54 7.74 1.32 -11.98
CA GLY A 54 6.59 1.20 -11.11
C GLY A 54 6.35 2.52 -10.40
N GLY A 55 7.42 3.19 -10.05
CA GLY A 55 7.42 4.42 -9.30
C GLY A 55 7.37 4.19 -7.81
N GLN A 56 7.16 5.27 -7.09
CA GLN A 56 7.07 5.26 -5.64
C GLN A 56 5.93 6.14 -5.18
N VAL A 57 5.33 5.79 -4.05
CA VAL A 57 4.30 6.60 -3.41
C VAL A 57 4.86 7.17 -2.11
N VAL A 58 4.61 8.46 -1.88
CA VAL A 58 4.92 9.12 -0.61
C VAL A 58 3.64 9.18 0.20
N LEU A 59 3.68 8.61 1.40
CA LEU A 59 2.53 8.61 2.30
C LEU A 59 2.58 9.84 3.21
N SER A 60 1.44 10.18 3.78
CA SER A 60 1.31 11.36 4.65
C SER A 60 2.21 11.29 5.89
N ASN A 61 2.63 10.10 6.31
CA ASN A 61 3.57 9.94 7.42
C ASN A 61 5.04 10.08 7.00
N GLY A 62 5.31 10.38 5.73
CA GLY A 62 6.65 10.54 5.21
C GLY A 62 7.29 9.28 4.65
N ASN A 63 6.66 8.12 4.82
CA ASN A 63 7.19 6.88 4.27
C ASN A 63 7.09 6.89 2.75
N ILE A 64 8.12 6.34 2.10
CA ILE A 64 8.16 6.22 0.64
C ILE A 64 8.20 4.72 0.33
N LEU A 65 7.22 4.25 -0.44
CA LEU A 65 7.08 2.84 -0.77
C LEU A 65 7.13 2.63 -2.28
N ASP A 66 7.75 1.54 -2.70
CA ASP A 66 7.79 1.17 -4.10
C ASP A 66 6.43 0.68 -4.57
N VAL A 67 6.07 1.07 -5.79
CA VAL A 67 4.92 0.54 -6.51
C VAL A 67 5.46 -0.43 -7.55
N SER A 68 4.94 -1.64 -7.61
CA SER A 68 5.41 -2.59 -8.61
C SER A 68 4.95 -2.15 -10.00
N LYS A 69 5.76 -2.46 -11.00
CA LYS A 69 5.45 -2.14 -12.40
C LYS A 69 4.08 -2.68 -12.79
N ARG A 70 3.76 -3.88 -12.35
CA ARG A 70 2.49 -4.55 -12.66
C ARG A 70 1.29 -3.84 -12.03
N LYS A 71 1.48 -3.20 -10.88
CA LYS A 71 0.39 -2.54 -10.14
C LYS A 71 0.25 -1.05 -10.47
N LYS A 72 1.19 -0.51 -11.24
CA LYS A 72 1.25 0.93 -11.50
C LYS A 72 -0.05 1.49 -12.09
N SER A 73 -0.57 0.85 -13.12
CA SER A 73 -1.76 1.35 -13.83
C SER A 73 -2.97 1.43 -12.89
N ASP A 74 -3.24 0.35 -12.16
CA ASP A 74 -4.37 0.29 -11.24
C ASP A 74 -4.20 1.31 -10.10
N PHE A 75 -2.97 1.44 -9.61
CA PHE A 75 -2.68 2.40 -8.54
C PHE A 75 -2.96 3.83 -8.98
N LEU A 76 -2.45 4.22 -10.15
CA LEU A 76 -2.64 5.58 -10.66
C LEU A 76 -4.11 5.91 -10.89
N LYS A 77 -4.88 4.96 -11.44
CA LYS A 77 -6.32 5.14 -11.59
C LYS A 77 -7.01 5.35 -10.25
N ALA A 78 -6.63 4.55 -9.26
CA ALA A 78 -7.28 4.58 -7.96
C ALA A 78 -7.06 5.90 -7.21
N ILE A 79 -5.92 6.54 -7.41
CA ILE A 79 -5.62 7.83 -6.76
C ILE A 79 -5.99 9.04 -7.62
N GLY A 80 -6.57 8.82 -8.80
CA GLY A 80 -7.01 9.91 -9.67
C GLY A 80 -5.90 10.65 -10.40
N TYR A 81 -4.81 9.97 -10.62
CA TYR A 81 -3.62 10.57 -11.23
C TYR A 81 -3.79 10.76 -12.74
#